data_262da8eb1ecc8b28c29c94bf5b290104
#
_entry.id   262da8eb1ecc8b28c29c94bf5b290104
#
_cell.length_a   1.000
_cell.length_b   1.000
_cell.length_c   1.000
_cell.angle_alpha   90.00
_cell.angle_beta   90.00
_cell.angle_gamma   90.00
#
_symmetry.space_group_name_H-M   'P 1'
#
loop_
_entity.id
_entity.type
_entity.pdbx_description
1 polymer ?
#
loop_
_entity_poly.entity_id
_entity_poly.type
_entity_poly.pdbx_seq_one_letter_code
_entity_poly.pdbx_strand_id
1 'polypeptide(L)'
;MGVYVDAADILVQAGVSAPSAAESAWADTVEDAIEGAIAHALDDGAFTPSTSQTAALTAAAMLDALALFEMRSAPHGVLSITPDGEVARLGADPLRASRTVLYPINPGIG
;
A
#
# COMPACT_ATOMS: atom_id res chain seq x y z
N MET A 1 5.80 -4.85 -10.87
CA MET A 1 4.34 -4.88 -11.09
C MET A 1 3.65 -5.58 -9.94
N GLY A 2 2.73 -4.89 -9.30
CA GLY A 2 2.04 -5.42 -8.13
C GLY A 2 0.75 -6.14 -8.49
N VAL A 3 0.26 -6.94 -7.56
CA VAL A 3 -1.01 -7.62 -7.70
C VAL A 3 -2.17 -6.65 -7.45
N TYR A 4 -2.02 -5.76 -6.48
CA TYR A 4 -3.08 -4.82 -6.08
C TYR A 4 -2.79 -3.40 -6.51
N VAL A 5 -1.55 -2.97 -6.47
CA VAL A 5 -1.14 -1.63 -6.89
C VAL A 5 0.11 -1.70 -7.75
N ASP A 6 0.27 -0.71 -8.62
CA ASP A 6 1.41 -0.58 -9.52
C ASP A 6 2.01 0.81 -9.33
N ALA A 7 3.33 0.91 -9.30
CA ALA A 7 4.02 2.19 -9.15
C ALA A 7 3.61 3.18 -10.25
N ALA A 8 3.49 2.72 -11.49
CA ALA A 8 3.07 3.58 -12.60
C ALA A 8 1.67 4.14 -12.37
N ASP A 9 0.75 3.32 -11.88
CA ASP A 9 -0.62 3.75 -11.59
C ASP A 9 -0.67 4.72 -10.39
N ILE A 10 0.17 4.51 -9.39
CA ILE A 10 0.28 5.42 -8.25
C ILE A 10 0.67 6.81 -8.75
N LEU A 11 1.67 6.89 -9.64
CA LEU A 11 2.10 8.16 -10.20
C LEU A 11 0.99 8.84 -11.00
N VAL A 12 0.29 8.08 -11.83
CA VAL A 12 -0.83 8.62 -12.62
C VAL A 12 -1.93 9.15 -11.72
N GLN A 13 -2.35 8.39 -10.73
CA GLN A 13 -3.43 8.78 -9.82
C GLN A 13 -3.02 9.96 -8.95
N ALA A 14 -1.73 10.09 -8.62
CA ALA A 14 -1.22 11.23 -7.87
C ALA A 14 -1.06 12.49 -8.72
N GLY A 15 -1.29 12.42 -10.02
CA GLY A 15 -1.18 13.55 -10.92
C GLY A 15 0.24 13.87 -11.35
N VAL A 16 1.16 12.92 -11.25
CA VAL A 16 2.56 13.11 -11.62
C VAL A 16 2.77 12.62 -13.05
N SER A 17 2.80 13.56 -14.00
CA SER A 17 2.92 13.23 -15.42
C SER A 17 4.37 13.04 -15.88
N ALA A 18 5.32 13.68 -15.18
CA ALA A 18 6.74 13.58 -15.51
C ALA A 18 7.54 13.36 -14.23
N PRO A 19 7.53 12.13 -13.70
CA PRO A 19 8.15 11.88 -12.40
C PRO A 19 9.67 12.03 -12.46
N SER A 20 10.23 12.61 -11.40
CA SER A 20 11.67 12.59 -11.19
C SER A 20 12.13 11.18 -10.83
N ALA A 21 13.45 10.94 -10.87
CA ALA A 21 14.00 9.67 -10.43
C ALA A 21 13.63 9.37 -8.98
N ALA A 22 13.63 10.38 -8.12
CA ALA A 22 13.26 10.22 -6.71
C ALA A 22 11.78 9.86 -6.55
N GLU A 23 10.91 10.48 -7.33
CA GLU A 23 9.48 10.17 -7.30
C GLU A 23 9.20 8.77 -7.79
N SER A 24 9.86 8.35 -8.87
CA SER A 24 9.71 6.98 -9.39
C SER A 24 10.20 5.95 -8.37
N ALA A 25 11.34 6.20 -7.73
CA ALA A 25 11.88 5.31 -6.71
C ALA A 25 10.94 5.22 -5.50
N TRP A 26 10.38 6.36 -5.08
CA TRP A 26 9.42 6.38 -3.96
C TRP A 26 8.15 5.62 -4.32
N ALA A 27 7.64 5.78 -5.54
CA ALA A 27 6.46 5.03 -6.00
C ALA A 27 6.71 3.51 -5.98
N ASP A 28 7.89 3.07 -6.39
CA ASP A 28 8.28 1.65 -6.30
C ASP A 28 8.31 1.17 -4.85
N THR A 29 8.84 1.99 -3.96
CA THR A 29 8.87 1.68 -2.52
C THR A 29 7.45 1.57 -1.96
N VAL A 30 6.57 2.47 -2.34
CA VAL A 30 5.16 2.45 -1.91
C VAL A 30 4.47 1.19 -2.42
N GLU A 31 4.67 0.84 -3.69
CA GLU A 31 4.12 -0.40 -4.25
C GLU A 31 4.56 -1.60 -3.42
N ASP A 32 5.86 -1.74 -3.17
CA ASP A 32 6.40 -2.86 -2.41
C ASP A 32 5.86 -2.90 -0.98
N ALA A 33 5.74 -1.74 -0.35
CA ALA A 33 5.24 -1.65 1.02
C ALA A 33 3.78 -2.09 1.11
N ILE A 34 2.93 -1.62 0.20
CA ILE A 34 1.50 -1.96 0.21
C ILE A 34 1.31 -3.44 -0.15
N GLU A 35 1.99 -3.91 -1.20
CA GLU A 35 1.90 -5.31 -1.61
C GLU A 35 2.39 -6.25 -0.50
N GLY A 36 3.50 -5.91 0.14
CA GLY A 36 4.05 -6.70 1.23
C GLY A 36 3.14 -6.72 2.45
N ALA A 37 2.55 -5.58 2.79
CA ALA A 37 1.64 -5.49 3.92
C ALA A 37 0.36 -6.31 3.68
N ILE A 38 -0.19 -6.28 2.45
CA ILE A 38 -1.35 -7.09 2.10
C ILE A 38 -1.01 -8.58 2.13
N ALA A 39 0.14 -8.96 1.57
CA ALA A 39 0.57 -10.36 1.60
C ALA A 39 0.72 -10.84 3.04
N HIS A 40 1.29 -10.02 3.91
CA HIS A 40 1.41 -10.36 5.33
C HIS A 40 0.04 -10.49 5.99
N ALA A 41 -0.88 -9.59 5.70
CA ALA A 41 -2.24 -9.63 6.26
C ALA A 41 -3.02 -10.87 5.79
N LEU A 42 -2.71 -11.38 4.60
CA LEU A 42 -3.32 -12.60 4.07
C LEU A 42 -2.53 -13.85 4.46
N ASP A 43 -1.60 -13.72 5.39
CA ASP A 43 -0.78 -14.79 5.94
C ASP A 43 -0.06 -15.58 4.82
N ASP A 44 0.58 -14.83 3.92
CA ASP A 44 1.38 -15.33 2.80
C ASP A 44 0.63 -16.34 1.93
N GLY A 45 -0.67 -16.08 1.69
CA GLY A 45 -1.49 -16.89 0.82
C GLY A 45 -2.36 -17.91 1.54
N ALA A 46 -2.32 -17.98 2.87
CA ALA A 46 -3.20 -18.86 3.64
C ALA A 46 -4.67 -18.44 3.51
N PHE A 47 -4.91 -17.15 3.29
CA PHE A 47 -6.25 -16.60 3.07
C PHE A 47 -6.33 -16.07 1.65
N THR A 48 -7.33 -16.50 0.89
CA THR A 48 -7.48 -16.12 -0.52
C THR A 48 -8.74 -15.26 -0.68
N PRO A 49 -8.61 -14.02 -1.13
CA PRO A 49 -9.78 -13.18 -1.40
C PRO A 49 -10.63 -13.72 -2.54
N SER A 50 -11.94 -13.55 -2.44
CA SER A 50 -12.84 -13.82 -3.57
C SER A 50 -12.63 -12.77 -4.67
N THR A 51 -13.26 -12.96 -5.82
CA THR A 51 -13.15 -12.00 -6.93
C THR A 51 -13.64 -10.60 -6.50
N SER A 52 -14.78 -10.51 -5.81
CA SER A 52 -15.30 -9.23 -5.35
C SER A 52 -14.42 -8.63 -4.25
N GLN A 53 -13.87 -9.45 -3.36
CA GLN A 53 -12.94 -8.98 -2.34
C GLN A 53 -11.64 -8.46 -2.96
N THR A 54 -11.15 -9.12 -4.01
CA THR A 54 -9.95 -8.67 -4.72
C THR A 54 -10.18 -7.30 -5.36
N ALA A 55 -11.35 -7.08 -5.97
CA ALA A 55 -11.68 -5.78 -6.55
C ALA A 55 -11.74 -4.68 -5.49
N ALA A 56 -12.41 -4.95 -4.37
CA ALA A 56 -12.50 -4.00 -3.27
C ALA A 56 -11.12 -3.73 -2.65
N LEU A 57 -10.31 -4.77 -2.51
CA LEU A 57 -8.97 -4.65 -1.94
C LEU A 57 -8.05 -3.84 -2.85
N THR A 58 -8.17 -4.03 -4.18
CA THR A 58 -7.42 -3.25 -5.17
C THR A 58 -7.75 -1.75 -5.05
N ALA A 59 -9.03 -1.41 -4.95
CA ALA A 59 -9.44 -0.02 -4.80
C ALA A 59 -8.93 0.57 -3.47
N ALA A 60 -9.08 -0.17 -2.38
CA ALA A 60 -8.61 0.29 -1.07
C ALA A 60 -7.09 0.40 -1.02
N ALA A 61 -6.38 -0.53 -1.65
CA ALA A 61 -4.91 -0.50 -1.71
C ALA A 61 -4.42 0.74 -2.46
N MET A 62 -5.11 1.17 -3.51
CA MET A 62 -4.73 2.40 -4.21
C MET A 62 -4.92 3.62 -3.30
N LEU A 63 -5.99 3.69 -2.52
CA LEU A 63 -6.17 4.78 -1.56
C LEU A 63 -5.04 4.81 -0.53
N ASP A 64 -4.67 3.65 -0.02
CA ASP A 64 -3.56 3.55 0.94
C ASP A 64 -2.23 3.92 0.29
N ALA A 65 -2.01 3.47 -0.95
CA ALA A 65 -0.78 3.79 -1.69
C ALA A 65 -0.68 5.29 -1.96
N LEU A 66 -1.77 5.94 -2.33
CA LEU A 66 -1.77 7.39 -2.57
C LEU A 66 -1.48 8.16 -1.30
N ALA A 67 -2.08 7.76 -0.18
CA ALA A 67 -1.81 8.39 1.11
C ALA A 67 -0.34 8.28 1.48
N LEU A 68 0.26 7.10 1.28
CA LEU A 68 1.67 6.88 1.59
C LEU A 68 2.57 7.65 0.61
N PHE A 69 2.20 7.68 -0.67
CA PHE A 69 2.97 8.40 -1.69
C PHE A 69 3.02 9.90 -1.38
N GLU A 70 1.91 10.48 -0.93
CA GLU A 70 1.86 11.90 -0.60
C GLU A 70 2.79 12.29 0.56
N MET A 71 3.20 11.34 1.37
CA MET A 71 4.15 11.58 2.45
C MET A 71 5.57 11.87 1.94
N ARG A 72 5.83 11.71 0.64
CA ARG A 72 7.17 11.92 0.06
C ARG A 72 7.73 13.32 0.30
N SER A 73 6.84 14.30 0.46
CA SER A 73 7.25 15.68 0.67
C SER A 73 7.19 16.11 2.13
N ALA A 74 6.77 15.22 3.03
CA ALA A 74 6.67 15.53 4.45
C ALA A 74 8.04 15.31 5.12
N PRO A 75 8.73 16.36 5.58
CA PRO A 75 10.08 16.20 6.11
C PRO A 75 10.17 15.32 7.35
N HIS A 76 9.07 15.18 8.07
CA HIS A 76 9.02 14.36 9.28
C HIS A 76 7.93 13.29 9.19
N GLY A 77 7.40 13.05 8.01
CA GLY A 77 6.25 12.18 7.84
C GLY A 77 6.62 10.70 7.93
N VAL A 78 7.64 10.28 7.19
CA VAL A 78 8.05 8.88 7.11
C VAL A 78 9.53 8.79 7.38
N LEU A 79 9.92 8.00 8.39
CA LEU A 79 11.32 7.73 8.69
C LEU A 79 11.83 6.53 7.89
N SER A 80 11.04 5.47 7.82
CA SER A 80 11.39 4.29 7.05
C SER A 80 10.16 3.43 6.85
N ILE A 81 10.24 2.53 5.86
CA ILE A 81 9.22 1.50 5.63
C ILE A 81 9.94 0.17 5.72
N THR A 82 9.46 -0.71 6.59
CA THR A 82 10.05 -2.04 6.78
C THR A 82 9.62 -2.99 5.68
N PRO A 83 10.33 -4.13 5.50
CA PRO A 83 9.99 -5.09 4.44
C PRO A 83 8.58 -5.70 4.55
N ASP A 84 7.97 -5.70 5.73
CA ASP A 84 6.61 -6.18 5.91
C ASP A 84 5.55 -5.08 5.67
N GLY A 85 5.97 -3.92 5.18
CA GLY A 85 5.08 -2.82 4.85
C GLY A 85 4.74 -1.93 6.03
N GLU A 86 5.35 -2.15 7.18
CA GLU A 86 5.10 -1.32 8.35
C GLU A 86 5.82 0.02 8.21
N VAL A 87 5.13 1.11 8.52
CA VAL A 87 5.73 2.44 8.52
C VAL A 87 6.35 2.69 9.89
N ALA A 88 7.65 2.90 9.93
CA ALA A 88 8.40 3.09 11.18
C ALA A 88 8.23 4.51 11.70
N ARG A 89 6.99 4.98 11.80
CA ARG A 89 6.70 6.32 12.21
C ARG A 89 5.27 6.43 12.75
N LEU A 90 5.15 6.70 14.03
CA LEU A 90 4.00 7.33 14.68
C LEU A 90 2.63 6.79 14.29
N GLY A 91 2.45 5.49 14.39
CA GLY A 91 1.12 4.92 14.25
C GLY A 91 0.48 5.08 12.88
N ALA A 92 1.24 5.47 11.87
CA ALA A 92 0.71 5.48 10.52
C ALA A 92 0.45 4.05 10.08
N ASP A 93 -0.79 3.75 9.74
CA ASP A 93 -1.18 2.43 9.28
C ASP A 93 -1.17 2.43 7.75
N PRO A 94 -0.24 1.70 7.11
CA PRO A 94 -0.16 1.69 5.65
C PRO A 94 -1.38 1.05 5.00
N LEU A 95 -2.17 0.28 5.74
CA LEU A 95 -3.36 -0.39 5.22
C LEU A 95 -4.65 0.17 5.79
N ARG A 96 -4.69 1.46 6.10
CA ARG A 96 -5.85 2.06 6.75
C ARG A 96 -7.16 1.79 6.00
N ALA A 97 -7.19 2.01 4.69
CA ALA A 97 -8.38 1.75 3.88
C ALA A 97 -8.57 0.27 3.62
N SER A 98 -7.49 -0.47 3.40
CA SER A 98 -7.53 -1.89 3.07
C SER A 98 -8.00 -2.77 4.24
N ARG A 99 -7.81 -2.33 5.47
CA ARG A 99 -8.14 -3.12 6.66
C ARG A 99 -9.61 -3.48 6.73
N THR A 100 -10.48 -2.59 6.27
CA THR A 100 -11.92 -2.84 6.24
C THR A 100 -12.25 -4.03 5.33
N VAL A 101 -11.50 -4.18 4.24
CA VAL A 101 -11.68 -5.30 3.31
C VAL A 101 -10.98 -6.56 3.83
N LEU A 102 -9.80 -6.39 4.42
CA LEU A 102 -9.00 -7.51 4.91
C LEU A 102 -9.61 -8.21 6.13
N TYR A 103 -10.26 -7.46 6.99
CA TYR A 103 -10.80 -8.00 8.22
C TYR A 103 -11.77 -9.18 7.99
N PRO A 104 -12.73 -9.09 7.05
CA PRO A 104 -13.59 -10.25 6.77
C PRO A 104 -12.85 -11.44 6.17
N ILE A 105 -11.72 -11.21 5.50
CA ILE A 105 -10.92 -12.28 4.88
C ILE A 105 -10.08 -12.98 5.95
N ASN A 106 -9.46 -12.20 6.81
CA ASN A 106 -8.64 -12.70 7.92
C ASN A 106 -8.94 -11.91 9.19
N PRO A 107 -9.96 -12.32 9.97
CA PRO A 107 -10.34 -11.61 11.19
C PRO A 107 -9.25 -11.52 12.25
N GLY A 108 -8.21 -12.34 12.13
CA GLY A 108 -7.10 -12.34 13.08
C GLY A 108 -6.03 -11.29 12.85
N ILE A 109 -6.17 -10.43 11.83
CA ILE A 109 -5.13 -9.46 11.54
C ILE A 109 -5.04 -8.32 12.57
N GLY A 110 -6.02 -8.19 13.41
CA GLY A 110 -6.00 -7.21 14.49
C GLY A 110 -5.89 -5.78 14.02
#